data_69aaf6481fef926e474131023d4ed7b5
#
_entry.id   69aaf6481fef926e474131023d4ed7b5
#
_cell.length_a   1.000
_cell.length_b   1.000
_cell.length_c   1.000
_cell.angle_alpha   90.00
_cell.angle_beta   90.00
_cell.angle_gamma   90.00
#
_symmetry.space_group_name_H-M   'P 1'
#
loop_
_entity.id
_entity.type
_entity.pdbx_description
1 polymer ?
#
loop_
_entity_poly.entity_id
_entity_poly.type
_entity_poly.pdbx_seq_one_letter_code
_entity_poly.pdbx_strand_id
1 'polypeptide(L)'
;MPSLRAWVVAVPVGALLFLCGNGLVVVAEQTLPSSVAAVVCATTPLIASGMMAFRGERPTRVEVLGMMLGVAGVVLLGLGSPLAVAGWRGLLVLLAPVGWALGSVVARSEAAKASGASRGLGAAGAQMMTGGVWMLLMSAVLGEHLPKEIVWGSVLAWSYLVVFGSLVGFSAYSWLLAHSRPAVAMSYAYVNPVIAVLLGAALGGEHLGWATLAATVLIGGGVMAAVVVGRKSAPAELTRR
;
A
#
# COMPACT_ATOMS: atom_id res chain seq x y z
N MET A 1 22.43 11.65 9.67
CA MET A 1 22.33 11.16 8.26
C MET A 1 22.27 9.64 8.28
N PRO A 2 21.55 8.96 7.37
CA PRO A 2 21.56 7.51 7.29
C PRO A 2 22.98 6.98 6.98
N SER A 3 23.35 5.83 7.57
CA SER A 3 24.61 5.16 7.27
C SER A 3 24.60 4.60 5.84
N LEU A 4 25.78 4.28 5.26
CA LEU A 4 25.85 3.62 3.96
C LEU A 4 25.05 2.31 3.94
N ARG A 5 25.08 1.55 5.04
CA ARG A 5 24.29 0.32 5.18
C ARG A 5 22.77 0.59 5.15
N ALA A 6 22.33 1.72 5.71
CA ALA A 6 20.93 2.12 5.64
C ALA A 6 20.50 2.43 4.20
N TRP A 7 21.35 3.07 3.39
CA TRP A 7 21.11 3.31 1.97
C TRP A 7 21.01 2.00 1.17
N VAL A 8 21.89 1.02 1.41
CA VAL A 8 21.85 -0.29 0.75
C VAL A 8 20.52 -1.01 1.00
N VAL A 9 19.95 -0.89 2.21
CA VAL A 9 18.63 -1.45 2.52
C VAL A 9 17.51 -0.59 1.93
N ALA A 10 17.66 0.74 1.90
CA ALA A 10 16.66 1.65 1.39
C ALA A 10 16.41 1.47 -0.13
N VAL A 11 17.42 1.10 -0.92
CA VAL A 11 17.30 0.89 -2.37
C VAL A 11 16.24 -0.16 -2.73
N PRO A 12 16.32 -1.43 -2.28
CA PRO A 12 15.29 -2.42 -2.57
C PRO A 12 13.95 -2.10 -1.90
N VAL A 13 13.95 -1.53 -0.69
CA VAL A 13 12.71 -1.12 -0.02
C VAL A 13 12.02 -0.02 -0.79
N GLY A 14 12.77 0.98 -1.27
CA GLY A 14 12.23 2.05 -2.12
C GLY A 14 11.64 1.53 -3.43
N ALA A 15 12.29 0.58 -4.09
CA ALA A 15 11.75 -0.07 -5.29
C ALA A 15 10.42 -0.79 -4.98
N LEU A 16 10.37 -1.56 -3.91
CA LEU A 16 9.18 -2.33 -3.55
C LEU A 16 8.01 -1.45 -3.13
N LEU A 17 8.24 -0.42 -2.31
CA LEU A 17 7.18 0.45 -1.82
C LEU A 17 6.71 1.45 -2.90
N PHE A 18 7.64 2.10 -3.58
CA PHE A 18 7.28 3.19 -4.48
C PHE A 18 7.13 2.74 -5.92
N LEU A 19 8.08 2.01 -6.50
CA LEU A 19 7.95 1.55 -7.88
C LEU A 19 6.88 0.44 -7.98
N CYS A 20 7.00 -0.64 -7.21
CA CYS A 20 6.04 -1.74 -7.26
C CYS A 20 4.72 -1.40 -6.55
N GLY A 21 4.76 -0.72 -5.41
CA GLY A 21 3.56 -0.32 -4.68
C GLY A 21 2.81 0.81 -5.39
N ASN A 22 3.36 2.01 -5.40
CA ASN A 22 2.70 3.20 -5.95
C ASN A 22 2.73 3.25 -7.48
N GLY A 23 3.88 2.95 -8.11
CA GLY A 23 4.04 3.07 -9.56
C GLY A 23 3.08 2.18 -10.33
N LEU A 24 2.88 0.93 -9.90
CA LEU A 24 1.91 0.04 -10.54
C LEU A 24 0.47 0.52 -10.39
N VAL A 25 0.13 1.15 -9.26
CA VAL A 25 -1.18 1.80 -9.07
C VAL A 25 -1.36 2.94 -10.05
N VAL A 26 -0.38 3.85 -10.15
CA VAL A 26 -0.43 4.99 -11.08
C VAL A 26 -0.63 4.56 -12.53
N VAL A 27 0.08 3.51 -12.98
CA VAL A 27 -0.09 2.96 -14.33
C VAL A 27 -1.47 2.32 -14.51
N ALA A 28 -1.97 1.62 -13.50
CA ALA A 28 -3.29 0.98 -13.55
C ALA A 28 -4.42 2.02 -13.57
N GLU A 29 -4.31 3.09 -12.78
CA GLU A 29 -5.31 4.16 -12.69
C GLU A 29 -5.44 5.00 -13.99
N GLN A 30 -4.56 4.84 -14.94
CA GLN A 30 -4.78 5.38 -16.29
C GLN A 30 -6.00 4.76 -17.00
N THR A 31 -6.45 3.58 -16.54
CA THR A 31 -7.57 2.84 -17.14
C THR A 31 -8.57 2.33 -16.10
N LEU A 32 -8.22 2.37 -14.82
CA LEU A 32 -9.06 1.92 -13.70
C LEU A 32 -9.52 3.11 -12.88
N PRO A 33 -10.77 3.10 -12.38
CA PRO A 33 -11.22 4.03 -11.36
C PRO A 33 -10.37 3.92 -10.08
N SER A 34 -10.13 5.06 -9.43
CA SER A 34 -9.35 5.11 -8.18
C SER A 34 -10.02 4.32 -7.04
N SER A 35 -11.35 4.26 -7.03
CA SER A 35 -12.12 3.44 -6.11
C SER A 35 -11.79 1.95 -6.23
N VAL A 36 -11.64 1.42 -7.44
CA VAL A 36 -11.27 0.02 -7.70
C VAL A 36 -9.83 -0.25 -7.24
N ALA A 37 -8.89 0.63 -7.59
CA ALA A 37 -7.50 0.52 -7.17
C ALA A 37 -7.37 0.53 -5.64
N ALA A 38 -8.09 1.43 -4.95
CA ALA A 38 -8.09 1.50 -3.49
C ALA A 38 -8.64 0.23 -2.82
N VAL A 39 -9.71 -0.37 -3.38
CA VAL A 39 -10.27 -1.62 -2.87
C VAL A 39 -9.28 -2.77 -3.02
N VAL A 40 -8.59 -2.88 -4.15
CA VAL A 40 -7.53 -3.88 -4.35
C VAL A 40 -6.37 -3.64 -3.37
N CYS A 41 -5.91 -2.41 -3.21
CA CYS A 41 -4.83 -2.07 -2.28
C CYS A 41 -5.19 -2.35 -0.81
N ALA A 42 -6.48 -2.39 -0.45
CA ALA A 42 -6.92 -2.78 0.89
C ALA A 42 -6.61 -4.25 1.24
N THR A 43 -6.21 -5.09 0.28
CA THR A 43 -5.73 -6.45 0.54
C THR A 43 -4.30 -6.48 1.12
N THR A 44 -3.55 -5.37 1.09
CA THR A 44 -2.16 -5.28 1.56
C THR A 44 -1.93 -5.88 2.96
N PRO A 45 -2.74 -5.57 3.99
CA PRO A 45 -2.53 -6.15 5.32
C PRO A 45 -2.69 -7.66 5.36
N LEU A 46 -3.58 -8.21 4.52
CA LEU A 46 -3.81 -9.66 4.42
C LEU A 46 -2.60 -10.35 3.78
N ILE A 47 -2.07 -9.76 2.71
CA ILE A 47 -0.86 -10.26 2.04
C ILE A 47 0.33 -10.19 2.99
N ALA A 48 0.49 -9.08 3.73
CA ALA A 48 1.55 -8.95 4.73
C ALA A 48 1.43 -10.00 5.84
N SER A 49 0.23 -10.26 6.35
CA SER A 49 -0.02 -11.34 7.33
C SER A 49 0.34 -12.72 6.77
N GLY A 50 -0.03 -12.99 5.51
CA GLY A 50 0.37 -14.22 4.83
C GLY A 50 1.89 -14.37 4.71
N MET A 51 2.60 -13.29 4.32
CA MET A 51 4.07 -13.29 4.25
C MET A 51 4.74 -13.52 5.61
N MET A 52 4.17 -12.99 6.69
CA MET A 52 4.68 -13.21 8.05
C MET A 52 4.48 -14.66 8.50
N ALA A 53 3.45 -15.34 8.01
CA ALA A 53 3.24 -16.77 8.26
C ALA A 53 4.43 -17.63 7.78
N PHE A 54 5.02 -17.31 6.63
CA PHE A 54 6.23 -17.99 6.13
C PHE A 54 7.48 -17.74 7.00
N ARG A 55 7.45 -16.72 7.87
CA ARG A 55 8.49 -16.43 8.87
C ARG A 55 8.21 -17.08 10.23
N GLY A 56 7.21 -17.97 10.31
CA GLY A 56 6.84 -18.67 11.53
C GLY A 56 5.79 -17.97 12.40
N GLU A 57 5.35 -16.78 12.02
CA GLU A 57 4.23 -16.10 12.67
C GLU A 57 2.91 -16.68 12.12
N ARG A 58 2.38 -17.69 12.77
CA ARG A 58 1.15 -18.36 12.30
C ARG A 58 -0.04 -17.40 12.31
N PRO A 59 -0.76 -17.26 11.18
CA PRO A 59 -1.95 -16.42 11.14
C PRO A 59 -3.04 -17.04 12.02
N THR A 60 -3.79 -16.18 12.68
CA THR A 60 -4.98 -16.61 13.44
C THR A 60 -6.07 -17.07 12.47
N ARG A 61 -7.04 -17.86 12.97
CA ARG A 61 -8.19 -18.30 12.14
C ARG A 61 -8.95 -17.12 11.53
N VAL A 62 -9.00 -15.99 12.24
CA VAL A 62 -9.67 -14.78 11.78
C VAL A 62 -8.87 -14.06 10.67
N GLU A 63 -7.54 -14.05 10.78
CA GLU A 63 -6.68 -13.54 9.69
C GLU A 63 -6.84 -14.41 8.44
N VAL A 64 -6.91 -15.73 8.57
CA VAL A 64 -7.18 -16.65 7.44
C VAL A 64 -8.55 -16.36 6.82
N LEU A 65 -9.60 -16.22 7.64
CA LEU A 65 -10.93 -15.85 7.14
C LEU A 65 -10.91 -14.50 6.43
N GLY A 66 -10.22 -13.51 7.00
CA GLY A 66 -10.01 -12.21 6.37
C GLY A 66 -9.34 -12.30 5.01
N MET A 67 -8.28 -13.13 4.89
CA MET A 67 -7.62 -13.40 3.60
C MET A 67 -8.57 -14.01 2.58
N MET A 68 -9.38 -14.98 2.98
CA MET A 68 -10.40 -15.60 2.09
C MET A 68 -11.44 -14.58 1.62
N LEU A 69 -11.94 -13.73 2.51
CA LEU A 69 -12.89 -12.67 2.16
C LEU A 69 -12.23 -11.63 1.25
N GLY A 70 -10.97 -11.29 1.49
CA GLY A 70 -10.20 -10.39 0.62
C GLY A 70 -10.05 -10.94 -0.79
N VAL A 71 -9.68 -12.20 -0.93
CA VAL A 71 -9.58 -12.89 -2.23
C VAL A 71 -10.95 -12.94 -2.91
N ALA A 72 -12.01 -13.29 -2.18
CA ALA A 72 -13.37 -13.31 -2.72
C ALA A 72 -13.80 -11.92 -3.23
N GLY A 73 -13.46 -10.85 -2.51
CA GLY A 73 -13.71 -9.48 -2.94
C GLY A 73 -12.96 -9.10 -4.22
N VAL A 74 -11.68 -9.48 -4.34
CA VAL A 74 -10.90 -9.24 -5.58
C VAL A 74 -11.48 -10.04 -6.76
N VAL A 75 -11.87 -11.30 -6.54
CA VAL A 75 -12.53 -12.13 -7.57
C VAL A 75 -13.86 -11.48 -8.00
N LEU A 76 -14.67 -11.01 -7.05
CA LEU A 76 -15.93 -10.32 -7.35
C LEU A 76 -15.69 -9.06 -8.20
N LEU A 77 -14.66 -8.28 -7.91
CA LEU A 77 -14.25 -7.17 -8.77
C LEU A 77 -13.87 -7.64 -10.18
N GLY A 78 -13.22 -8.78 -10.31
CA GLY A 78 -12.85 -9.37 -11.62
C GLY A 78 -14.06 -9.81 -12.45
N LEU A 79 -15.15 -10.26 -11.83
CA LEU A 79 -16.28 -10.87 -12.51
C LEU A 79 -17.28 -9.90 -13.20
N GLY A 80 -17.19 -8.60 -12.96
CA GLY A 80 -18.18 -7.69 -13.54
C GLY A 80 -17.84 -6.21 -13.44
N SER A 81 -16.57 -5.88 -13.32
CA SER A 81 -16.14 -4.51 -13.07
C SER A 81 -15.09 -4.04 -14.08
N PRO A 82 -14.73 -2.76 -14.05
CA PRO A 82 -13.65 -2.19 -14.83
C PRO A 82 -12.33 -2.96 -14.78
N LEU A 83 -12.09 -3.73 -13.71
CA LEU A 83 -10.89 -4.56 -13.56
C LEU A 83 -10.78 -5.63 -14.67
N ALA A 84 -11.90 -6.25 -15.05
CA ALA A 84 -11.92 -7.27 -16.13
C ALA A 84 -11.61 -6.66 -17.49
N VAL A 85 -12.00 -5.38 -17.70
CA VAL A 85 -11.84 -4.68 -18.98
C VAL A 85 -10.46 -4.00 -19.10
N ALA A 86 -9.78 -3.77 -17.98
CA ALA A 86 -8.51 -3.04 -17.94
C ALA A 86 -7.30 -3.82 -18.53
N GLY A 87 -7.50 -5.10 -18.92
CA GLY A 87 -6.45 -5.92 -19.51
C GLY A 87 -5.21 -6.05 -18.63
N TRP A 88 -4.01 -6.00 -19.23
CA TRP A 88 -2.74 -6.13 -18.49
C TRP A 88 -2.52 -5.07 -17.41
N ARG A 89 -3.07 -3.85 -17.60
CA ARG A 89 -3.00 -2.79 -16.59
C ARG A 89 -3.79 -3.14 -15.34
N GLY A 90 -4.91 -3.85 -15.48
CA GLY A 90 -5.65 -4.41 -14.36
C GLY A 90 -4.84 -5.42 -13.55
N LEU A 91 -3.97 -6.21 -14.20
CA LEU A 91 -3.06 -7.12 -13.49
C LEU A 91 -2.01 -6.37 -12.65
N LEU A 92 -1.57 -5.20 -13.10
CA LEU A 92 -0.59 -4.41 -12.36
C LEU A 92 -1.10 -3.99 -10.98
N VAL A 93 -2.37 -3.59 -10.88
CA VAL A 93 -2.94 -3.19 -9.59
C VAL A 93 -2.99 -4.34 -8.60
N LEU A 94 -3.11 -5.60 -9.06
CA LEU A 94 -3.06 -6.78 -8.18
C LEU A 94 -1.67 -7.02 -7.60
N LEU A 95 -0.61 -6.61 -8.30
CA LEU A 95 0.77 -6.72 -7.84
C LEU A 95 1.17 -5.60 -6.87
N ALA A 96 0.50 -4.46 -6.93
CA ALA A 96 0.83 -3.30 -6.08
C ALA A 96 0.79 -3.62 -4.57
N PRO A 97 -0.28 -4.23 -4.01
CA PRO A 97 -0.31 -4.59 -2.60
C PRO A 97 0.74 -5.64 -2.22
N VAL A 98 1.16 -6.50 -3.15
CA VAL A 98 2.26 -7.47 -2.94
C VAL A 98 3.58 -6.72 -2.79
N GLY A 99 3.87 -5.77 -3.69
CA GLY A 99 5.06 -4.92 -3.62
C GLY A 99 5.13 -4.15 -2.31
N TRP A 100 4.02 -3.50 -1.93
CA TRP A 100 3.94 -2.75 -0.67
C TRP A 100 4.11 -3.64 0.56
N ALA A 101 3.43 -4.79 0.62
CA ALA A 101 3.56 -5.74 1.72
C ALA A 101 4.99 -6.26 1.85
N LEU A 102 5.61 -6.67 0.75
CA LEU A 102 6.99 -7.17 0.73
C LEU A 102 7.99 -6.09 1.16
N GLY A 103 7.86 -4.87 0.63
CA GLY A 103 8.67 -3.73 1.02
C GLY A 103 8.58 -3.44 2.53
N SER A 104 7.37 -3.50 3.09
CA SER A 104 7.12 -3.31 4.52
C SER A 104 7.75 -4.41 5.38
N VAL A 105 7.66 -5.66 4.93
CA VAL A 105 8.29 -6.81 5.60
C VAL A 105 9.81 -6.71 5.56
N VAL A 106 10.38 -6.30 4.43
CA VAL A 106 11.84 -6.08 4.29
C VAL A 106 12.30 -4.90 5.14
N ALA A 107 11.55 -3.80 5.18
CA ALA A 107 11.86 -2.64 6.00
C ALA A 107 11.89 -2.95 7.51
N ARG A 108 11.22 -4.02 7.95
CA ARG A 108 11.22 -4.51 9.34
C ARG A 108 12.25 -5.60 9.61
N SER A 109 13.00 -6.03 8.63
CA SER A 109 13.98 -7.11 8.77
C SER A 109 15.09 -6.76 9.79
N GLU A 110 15.77 -7.79 10.31
CA GLU A 110 16.90 -7.59 11.20
C GLU A 110 18.04 -6.80 10.53
N ALA A 111 18.24 -6.98 9.22
CA ALA A 111 19.20 -6.19 8.45
C ALA A 111 18.84 -4.71 8.42
N ALA A 112 17.55 -4.38 8.26
CA ALA A 112 17.05 -3.00 8.30
C ALA A 112 17.20 -2.39 9.70
N LYS A 113 16.90 -3.15 10.74
CA LYS A 113 17.09 -2.71 12.15
C LYS A 113 18.56 -2.45 12.46
N ALA A 114 19.45 -3.40 12.11
CA ALA A 114 20.88 -3.30 12.36
C ALA A 114 21.55 -2.14 11.60
N SER A 115 21.06 -1.80 10.42
CA SER A 115 21.57 -0.69 9.61
C SER A 115 21.02 0.69 10.00
N GLY A 116 19.99 0.74 10.86
CA GLY A 116 19.21 1.96 11.16
C GLY A 116 18.21 2.36 10.07
N ALA A 117 18.06 1.55 9.02
CA ALA A 117 17.14 1.81 7.90
C ALA A 117 15.66 1.61 8.26
N SER A 118 15.36 1.11 9.45
CA SER A 118 14.00 0.86 9.91
C SER A 118 13.46 1.94 10.86
N ARG A 119 14.23 2.96 11.20
CA ARG A 119 13.86 3.90 12.28
C ARG A 119 14.00 5.35 11.88
N GLY A 120 12.98 6.14 12.25
CA GLY A 120 12.99 7.59 12.19
C GLY A 120 12.84 8.19 10.80
N LEU A 121 12.78 9.52 10.77
CA LEU A 121 12.59 10.32 9.54
C LEU A 121 13.71 10.12 8.51
N GLY A 122 14.94 9.88 8.96
CA GLY A 122 16.06 9.62 8.06
C GLY A 122 15.89 8.34 7.25
N ALA A 123 15.34 7.28 7.84
CA ALA A 123 15.03 6.04 7.14
C ALA A 123 13.90 6.24 6.12
N ALA A 124 12.83 6.92 6.52
CA ALA A 124 11.73 7.28 5.62
C ALA A 124 12.23 8.11 4.44
N GLY A 125 13.04 9.15 4.71
CA GLY A 125 13.63 9.98 3.67
C GLY A 125 14.50 9.20 2.69
N ALA A 126 15.35 8.29 3.18
CA ALA A 126 16.18 7.44 2.31
C ALA A 126 15.33 6.51 1.41
N GLN A 127 14.28 5.91 1.96
CA GLN A 127 13.35 5.07 1.19
C GLN A 127 12.59 5.89 0.14
N MET A 128 12.12 7.08 0.47
CA MET A 128 11.45 7.99 -0.48
C MET A 128 12.39 8.45 -1.58
N MET A 129 13.63 8.84 -1.25
CA MET A 129 14.61 9.27 -2.25
C MET A 129 14.97 8.13 -3.21
N THR A 130 15.26 6.94 -2.70
CA THR A 130 15.58 5.78 -3.55
C THR A 130 14.36 5.34 -4.36
N GLY A 131 13.16 5.39 -3.78
CA GLY A 131 11.90 5.14 -4.48
C GLY A 131 11.66 6.14 -5.61
N GLY A 132 11.88 7.44 -5.35
CA GLY A 132 11.80 8.49 -6.36
C GLY A 132 12.79 8.28 -7.52
N VAL A 133 14.04 7.87 -7.22
CA VAL A 133 15.00 7.51 -8.26
C VAL A 133 14.50 6.34 -9.11
N TRP A 134 13.96 5.28 -8.51
CA TRP A 134 13.38 4.16 -9.25
C TRP A 134 12.20 4.59 -10.14
N MET A 135 11.33 5.47 -9.65
CA MET A 135 10.22 6.02 -10.42
C MET A 135 10.72 6.86 -11.62
N LEU A 136 11.73 7.71 -11.42
CA LEU A 136 12.34 8.50 -12.51
C LEU A 136 13.02 7.62 -13.55
N LEU A 137 13.72 6.58 -13.14
CA LEU A 137 14.32 5.61 -14.06
C LEU A 137 13.26 4.90 -14.89
N MET A 138 12.15 4.49 -14.26
CA MET A 138 11.05 3.86 -14.97
C MET A 138 10.36 4.82 -15.95
N SER A 139 10.12 6.06 -15.53
CA SER A 139 9.58 7.12 -16.40
C SER A 139 10.47 7.32 -17.64
N ALA A 140 11.79 7.35 -17.45
CA ALA A 140 12.74 7.46 -18.56
C ALA A 140 12.68 6.23 -19.50
N VAL A 141 12.57 5.01 -18.95
CA VAL A 141 12.44 3.77 -19.73
C VAL A 141 11.14 3.74 -20.52
N LEU A 142 10.05 4.24 -19.92
CA LEU A 142 8.74 4.32 -20.58
C LEU A 142 8.65 5.47 -21.60
N GLY A 143 9.68 6.31 -21.71
CA GLY A 143 9.70 7.43 -22.62
C GLY A 143 8.71 8.54 -22.26
N GLU A 144 8.41 8.70 -20.96
CA GLU A 144 7.51 9.75 -20.51
C GLU A 144 8.16 11.13 -20.71
N HIS A 145 7.37 12.08 -21.16
CA HIS A 145 7.80 13.45 -21.38
C HIS A 145 7.09 14.41 -20.45
N LEU A 146 7.78 15.47 -20.08
CA LEU A 146 7.16 16.55 -19.31
C LEU A 146 6.00 17.16 -20.12
N PRO A 147 4.87 17.49 -19.45
CA PRO A 147 3.74 18.10 -20.13
C PRO A 147 4.15 19.44 -20.74
N LYS A 148 3.69 19.70 -21.96
CA LYS A 148 3.97 20.97 -22.66
C LYS A 148 3.29 22.17 -22.01
N GLU A 149 2.18 21.93 -21.34
CA GLU A 149 1.42 22.96 -20.63
C GLU A 149 1.27 22.59 -19.15
N ILE A 150 1.46 23.57 -18.29
CA ILE A 150 1.31 23.42 -16.87
C ILE A 150 -0.15 23.66 -16.48
N VAL A 151 -0.82 22.60 -16.04
CA VAL A 151 -2.18 22.69 -15.48
C VAL A 151 -2.06 22.95 -13.98
N TRP A 152 -2.46 24.11 -13.52
CA TRP A 152 -2.33 24.52 -12.11
C TRP A 152 -3.05 23.56 -11.14
N GLY A 153 -4.20 22.99 -11.53
CA GLY A 153 -4.88 21.96 -10.73
C GLY A 153 -3.99 20.74 -10.48
N SER A 154 -3.25 20.28 -11.48
CA SER A 154 -2.29 19.17 -11.32
C SER A 154 -1.12 19.54 -10.42
N VAL A 155 -0.61 20.77 -10.50
CA VAL A 155 0.46 21.25 -9.61
C VAL A 155 -0.01 21.29 -8.16
N LEU A 156 -1.22 21.76 -7.89
CA LEU A 156 -1.80 21.79 -6.55
C LEU A 156 -2.02 20.37 -6.01
N ALA A 157 -2.57 19.47 -6.84
CA ALA A 157 -2.75 18.07 -6.46
C ALA A 157 -1.42 17.37 -6.16
N TRP A 158 -0.41 17.58 -7.00
CA TRP A 158 0.93 17.08 -6.78
C TRP A 158 1.56 17.65 -5.50
N SER A 159 1.45 18.95 -5.26
CA SER A 159 1.95 19.60 -4.05
C SER A 159 1.27 19.05 -2.79
N TYR A 160 -0.05 18.83 -2.85
CA TYR A 160 -0.80 18.18 -1.79
C TYR A 160 -0.26 16.77 -1.49
N LEU A 161 -0.05 15.95 -2.53
CA LEU A 161 0.50 14.60 -2.37
C LEU A 161 1.93 14.60 -1.81
N VAL A 162 2.77 15.58 -2.20
CA VAL A 162 4.12 15.71 -1.64
C VAL A 162 4.04 16.04 -0.14
N VAL A 163 3.24 17.01 0.25
CA VAL A 163 3.19 17.44 1.65
C VAL A 163 2.44 16.41 2.52
N PHE A 164 1.20 16.11 2.18
CA PHE A 164 0.34 15.28 3.03
C PHE A 164 0.53 13.78 2.78
N GLY A 165 0.69 13.34 1.55
CA GLY A 165 0.92 11.93 1.23
C GLY A 165 2.33 11.47 1.60
N SER A 166 3.34 12.22 1.15
CA SER A 166 4.73 11.83 1.31
C SER A 166 5.31 12.30 2.65
N LEU A 167 5.44 13.60 2.89
CA LEU A 167 6.13 14.08 4.10
C LEU A 167 5.39 13.70 5.38
N VAL A 168 4.09 13.89 5.46
CA VAL A 168 3.30 13.57 6.65
C VAL A 168 2.92 12.10 6.68
N GLY A 169 2.21 11.62 5.66
CA GLY A 169 1.61 10.28 5.64
C GLY A 169 2.65 9.18 5.65
N PHE A 170 3.65 9.23 4.76
CA PHE A 170 4.68 8.19 4.72
C PHE A 170 5.61 8.23 5.95
N SER A 171 5.89 9.40 6.50
CA SER A 171 6.65 9.50 7.75
C SER A 171 5.90 8.88 8.93
N ALA A 172 4.58 9.15 9.03
CA ALA A 172 3.73 8.53 10.04
C ALA A 172 3.63 7.01 9.85
N TYR A 173 3.47 6.55 8.61
CA TYR A 173 3.47 5.12 8.27
C TYR A 173 4.79 4.44 8.67
N SER A 174 5.94 5.03 8.31
CA SER A 174 7.25 4.49 8.64
C SER A 174 7.47 4.44 10.15
N TRP A 175 7.00 5.45 10.87
CA TRP A 175 7.05 5.46 12.34
C TRP A 175 6.18 4.36 12.94
N LEU A 176 4.93 4.22 12.48
CA LEU A 176 4.03 3.15 12.91
C LEU A 176 4.60 1.77 12.59
N LEU A 177 5.18 1.59 11.41
CA LEU A 177 5.80 0.32 11.00
C LEU A 177 6.97 -0.08 11.91
N ALA A 178 7.72 0.88 12.42
CA ALA A 178 8.83 0.65 13.35
C ALA A 178 8.39 0.38 14.80
N HIS A 179 7.24 0.95 15.25
CA HIS A 179 6.83 0.95 16.66
C HIS A 179 5.57 0.11 16.94
N SER A 180 4.91 -0.42 15.90
CA SER A 180 3.69 -1.22 16.05
C SER A 180 3.75 -2.51 15.24
N ARG A 181 2.77 -3.39 15.44
CA ARG A 181 2.61 -4.59 14.61
C ARG A 181 2.25 -4.19 13.17
N PRO A 182 2.67 -4.96 12.14
CA PRO A 182 2.35 -4.66 10.74
C PRO A 182 0.86 -4.43 10.49
N ALA A 183 0.00 -5.26 11.09
CA ALA A 183 -1.44 -5.15 10.99
C ALA A 183 -1.96 -3.79 11.49
N VAL A 184 -1.37 -3.22 12.55
CA VAL A 184 -1.72 -1.88 13.06
C VAL A 184 -1.18 -0.79 12.15
N ALA A 185 0.08 -0.92 11.70
CA ALA A 185 0.69 0.06 10.80
C ALA A 185 -0.06 0.17 9.47
N MET A 186 -0.65 -0.94 9.01
CA MET A 186 -1.40 -1.00 7.75
C MET A 186 -2.92 -0.79 7.92
N SER A 187 -3.41 -0.49 9.13
CA SER A 187 -4.86 -0.33 9.38
C SER A 187 -5.51 0.83 8.62
N TYR A 188 -4.72 1.81 8.17
CA TYR A 188 -5.22 2.89 7.29
C TYR A 188 -5.81 2.35 5.97
N ALA A 189 -5.37 1.17 5.54
CA ALA A 189 -5.87 0.53 4.33
C ALA A 189 -7.39 0.23 4.37
N TYR A 190 -8.01 0.23 5.55
CA TYR A 190 -9.48 0.08 5.68
C TYR A 190 -10.24 1.36 5.37
N VAL A 191 -9.62 2.48 5.71
CA VAL A 191 -10.24 3.80 5.52
C VAL A 191 -10.12 4.22 4.05
N ASN A 192 -9.01 3.85 3.41
CA ASN A 192 -8.74 4.24 2.03
C ASN A 192 -9.85 3.89 1.03
N PRO A 193 -10.40 2.66 0.97
CA PRO A 193 -11.47 2.35 0.03
C PRO A 193 -12.72 3.18 0.26
N VAL A 194 -13.09 3.42 1.52
CA VAL A 194 -14.27 4.23 1.85
C VAL A 194 -14.09 5.67 1.37
N ILE A 195 -12.92 6.26 1.67
CA ILE A 195 -12.61 7.62 1.23
C ILE A 195 -12.50 7.68 -0.31
N ALA A 196 -11.83 6.72 -0.95
CA ALA A 196 -11.68 6.69 -2.40
C ALA A 196 -13.02 6.55 -3.12
N VAL A 197 -13.92 5.69 -2.63
CA VAL A 197 -15.27 5.54 -3.16
C VAL A 197 -16.07 6.84 -3.03
N LEU A 198 -16.02 7.49 -1.86
CA LEU A 198 -16.71 8.77 -1.64
C LEU A 198 -16.15 9.90 -2.51
N LEU A 199 -14.83 10.03 -2.57
CA LEU A 199 -14.19 11.08 -3.37
C LEU A 199 -14.29 10.80 -4.86
N GLY A 200 -14.15 9.55 -5.30
CA GLY A 200 -14.32 9.15 -6.70
C GLY A 200 -15.71 9.45 -7.22
N ALA A 201 -16.74 9.17 -6.42
CA ALA A 201 -18.13 9.52 -6.77
C ALA A 201 -18.38 11.04 -6.73
N ALA A 202 -17.89 11.74 -5.69
CA ALA A 202 -18.20 13.16 -5.48
C ALA A 202 -17.42 14.11 -6.41
N LEU A 203 -16.15 13.80 -6.67
CA LEU A 203 -15.23 14.68 -7.39
C LEU A 203 -14.78 14.10 -8.74
N GLY A 204 -14.69 12.77 -8.85
CA GLY A 204 -14.19 12.08 -10.04
C GLY A 204 -15.29 11.68 -11.04
N GLY A 205 -16.58 11.85 -10.68
CA GLY A 205 -17.70 11.39 -11.51
C GLY A 205 -17.71 9.87 -11.72
N GLU A 206 -17.05 9.10 -10.85
CA GLU A 206 -16.98 7.64 -10.97
C GLU A 206 -18.34 7.01 -10.69
N HIS A 207 -18.78 6.12 -11.59
CA HIS A 207 -19.97 5.32 -11.37
C HIS A 207 -19.67 4.14 -10.43
N LEU A 208 -20.30 4.15 -9.26
CA LEU A 208 -20.17 3.09 -8.28
C LEU A 208 -21.02 1.89 -8.69
N GLY A 209 -20.35 0.88 -9.28
CA GLY A 209 -20.99 -0.41 -9.54
C GLY A 209 -21.22 -1.19 -8.23
N TRP A 210 -22.29 -2.03 -8.23
CA TRP A 210 -22.60 -2.89 -7.09
C TRP A 210 -21.42 -3.83 -6.71
N ALA A 211 -20.64 -4.27 -7.71
CA ALA A 211 -19.46 -5.12 -7.49
C ALA A 211 -18.38 -4.40 -6.68
N THR A 212 -18.14 -3.11 -6.96
CA THR A 212 -17.19 -2.29 -6.20
C THR A 212 -17.65 -2.12 -4.75
N LEU A 213 -18.95 -1.84 -4.53
CA LEU A 213 -19.50 -1.71 -3.18
C LEU A 213 -19.43 -3.02 -2.41
N ALA A 214 -19.83 -4.14 -3.01
CA ALA A 214 -19.77 -5.46 -2.39
C ALA A 214 -18.33 -5.88 -2.08
N ALA A 215 -17.39 -5.66 -2.99
CA ALA A 215 -15.97 -5.93 -2.78
C ALA A 215 -15.38 -5.06 -1.66
N THR A 216 -15.76 -3.78 -1.58
CA THR A 216 -15.35 -2.87 -0.50
C THR A 216 -15.79 -3.42 0.87
N VAL A 217 -17.03 -3.92 0.97
CA VAL A 217 -17.54 -4.53 2.21
C VAL A 217 -16.81 -5.83 2.54
N LEU A 218 -16.60 -6.71 1.56
CA LEU A 218 -15.91 -8.00 1.75
C LEU A 218 -14.44 -7.78 2.16
N ILE A 219 -13.71 -6.99 1.42
CA ILE A 219 -12.29 -6.73 1.68
C ILE A 219 -12.14 -5.95 2.99
N GLY A 220 -12.85 -4.83 3.14
CA GLY A 220 -12.78 -3.99 4.33
C GLY A 220 -13.21 -4.73 5.59
N GLY A 221 -14.30 -5.50 5.52
CA GLY A 221 -14.78 -6.32 6.63
C GLY A 221 -13.80 -7.44 7.01
N GLY A 222 -13.24 -8.15 6.02
CA GLY A 222 -12.25 -9.20 6.24
C GLY A 222 -10.99 -8.68 6.91
N VAL A 223 -10.49 -7.56 6.41
CA VAL A 223 -9.29 -6.91 6.95
C VAL A 223 -9.56 -6.34 8.35
N MET A 224 -10.69 -5.68 8.58
CA MET A 224 -11.07 -5.18 9.91
C MET A 224 -11.18 -6.32 10.93
N ALA A 225 -11.82 -7.43 10.58
CA ALA A 225 -11.91 -8.61 11.43
C ALA A 225 -10.52 -9.15 11.81
N ALA A 226 -9.62 -9.28 10.83
CA ALA A 226 -8.26 -9.77 11.03
C ALA A 226 -7.47 -8.89 12.03
N VAL A 227 -7.60 -7.56 11.97
CA VAL A 227 -6.88 -6.65 12.87
C VAL A 227 -7.48 -6.56 14.26
N VAL A 228 -8.80 -6.48 14.36
CA VAL A 228 -9.48 -6.37 15.68
C VAL A 228 -9.22 -7.61 16.51
N VAL A 229 -9.28 -8.81 15.93
CA VAL A 229 -9.06 -10.06 16.65
C VAL A 229 -7.57 -10.36 16.83
N GLY A 230 -6.71 -10.03 15.86
CA GLY A 230 -5.26 -10.15 16.02
C GLY A 230 -4.69 -9.31 17.19
N ARG A 231 -5.37 -8.23 17.58
CA ARG A 231 -5.06 -7.47 18.80
C ARG A 231 -5.29 -8.26 20.10
N LYS A 232 -6.31 -9.12 20.15
CA LYS A 232 -6.66 -9.89 21.37
C LYS A 232 -5.77 -11.10 21.59
N SER A 233 -5.05 -11.56 20.55
CA SER A 233 -4.20 -12.76 20.61
C SER A 233 -2.72 -12.46 20.90
N ALA A 234 -2.35 -11.20 21.16
CA ALA A 234 -0.99 -10.85 21.55
C ALA A 234 -0.73 -11.25 23.01
N PRO A 235 0.32 -12.05 23.30
CA PRO A 235 0.71 -12.29 24.68
C PRO A 235 1.03 -10.97 25.38
N ALA A 236 0.58 -10.83 26.64
CA ALA A 236 0.73 -9.61 27.46
C ALA A 236 2.18 -9.25 27.83
N GLU A 237 3.19 -9.93 27.27
CA GLU A 237 4.60 -9.71 27.57
C GLU A 237 5.23 -8.47 26.90
N LEU A 238 4.59 -7.86 25.90
CA LEU A 238 5.13 -6.66 25.23
C LEU A 238 4.73 -5.33 25.87
N THR A 239 3.92 -5.36 26.91
CA THR A 239 3.47 -4.13 27.61
C THR A 239 4.35 -3.77 28.82
N ARG A 240 5.45 -4.50 29.06
CA ARG A 240 6.34 -4.31 30.21
C ARG A 240 7.80 -4.00 29.83
N ARG A 241 8.02 -3.26 28.75
CA ARG A 241 9.36 -2.66 28.52
C ARG A 241 9.23 -1.23 28.02
#